data_19667b6c8cc16502c56d337bc8119028
#
_entry.id   19667b6c8cc16502c56d337bc8119028
#
_cell.length_a   1.000
_cell.length_b   1.000
_cell.length_c   1.000
_cell.angle_alpha   90.00
_cell.angle_beta   90.00
_cell.angle_gamma   90.00
#
_symmetry.space_group_name_H-M   'P 1'
#
loop_
_entity.id
_entity.type
_entity.pdbx_description
1 polymer ?
#
loop_
_entity_poly.entity_id
_entity_poly.type
_entity_poly.pdbx_seq_one_letter_code
_entity_poly.pdbx_strand_id
1 'polypeptide(L)'
;MTTVYLDARFALDLAVNYCLLACAARLDGGAVRRRRLALAAGLGAGYGVLTLLPGLGALGHPVGAALAAVGMLLAAYGPSDRLLRRGALFLVLSCAFGGVLVLVSLARGSSAGAGGLLGPSLGMRGILITAALSYGALSLVLGRQFSKTQAEGGLCPLTLTKGEKTLRLLALIDTGNTLRDPLTGEGVVVLDCGRAGALVPELAGVPAQAFQR
;
A
#
# COMPACT_ATOMS: atom_id res chain seq x y z
N MET A 1 24.89 -6.15 31.23
CA MET A 1 24.86 -5.07 30.23
C MET A 1 24.50 -5.69 28.89
N THR A 2 23.31 -5.39 28.35
CA THR A 2 22.92 -5.87 27.03
C THR A 2 23.54 -4.94 25.99
N THR A 3 24.49 -5.43 25.21
CA THR A 3 25.11 -4.69 24.11
C THR A 3 24.06 -4.59 23.01
N VAL A 4 23.56 -3.39 22.74
CA VAL A 4 22.63 -3.13 21.62
C VAL A 4 23.48 -2.72 20.41
N TYR A 5 23.47 -3.56 19.38
CA TYR A 5 24.12 -3.25 18.12
C TYR A 5 23.20 -2.27 17.36
N LEU A 6 23.56 -0.99 17.32
CA LEU A 6 22.77 0.08 16.70
C LEU A 6 22.59 -0.12 15.20
N ASP A 7 23.62 -0.64 14.53
CA ASP A 7 23.61 -0.99 13.12
C ASP A 7 22.56 -2.05 12.78
N ALA A 8 22.56 -3.10 13.59
CA ALA A 8 21.63 -4.20 13.44
C ALA A 8 20.19 -3.77 13.76
N ARG A 9 20.00 -2.91 14.75
CA ARG A 9 18.71 -2.32 15.09
C ARG A 9 18.20 -1.43 13.96
N PHE A 10 19.08 -0.56 13.43
CA PHE A 10 18.74 0.29 12.29
C PHE A 10 18.30 -0.53 11.06
N ALA A 11 19.08 -1.57 10.72
CA ALA A 11 18.77 -2.43 9.58
C ALA A 11 17.41 -3.14 9.73
N LEU A 12 17.11 -3.60 10.96
CA LEU A 12 15.84 -4.24 11.28
C LEU A 12 14.66 -3.27 11.12
N ASP A 13 14.75 -2.10 11.78
CA ASP A 13 13.71 -1.09 11.75
C ASP A 13 13.51 -0.56 10.31
N LEU A 14 14.58 -0.44 9.52
CA LEU A 14 14.54 -0.09 8.10
C LEU A 14 13.72 -1.11 7.31
N ALA A 15 14.04 -2.40 7.48
CA ALA A 15 13.37 -3.48 6.77
C ALA A 15 11.87 -3.55 7.12
N VAL A 16 11.54 -3.50 8.42
CA VAL A 16 10.15 -3.56 8.90
C VAL A 16 9.36 -2.35 8.40
N ASN A 17 9.87 -1.14 8.58
CA ASN A 17 9.19 0.07 8.13
C ASN A 17 8.99 0.09 6.60
N TYR A 18 10.00 -0.36 5.84
CA TYR A 18 9.86 -0.48 4.38
C TYR A 18 8.75 -1.46 4.01
N CYS A 19 8.69 -2.63 4.64
CA CYS A 19 7.66 -3.62 4.38
C CYS A 19 6.26 -3.08 4.72
N LEU A 20 6.08 -2.45 5.87
CA LEU A 20 4.79 -1.89 6.30
C LEU A 20 4.31 -0.79 5.35
N LEU A 21 5.19 0.14 4.97
CA LEU A 21 4.88 1.19 3.99
C LEU A 21 4.54 0.60 2.61
N ALA A 22 5.33 -0.39 2.15
CA ALA A 22 5.06 -1.04 0.86
C ALA A 22 3.73 -1.79 0.85
N CYS A 23 3.37 -2.46 1.96
CA CYS A 23 2.08 -3.12 2.12
C CYS A 23 0.93 -2.11 2.12
N ALA A 24 1.04 -1.02 2.88
CA ALA A 24 0.02 0.02 2.90
C ALA A 24 -0.22 0.65 1.51
N ALA A 25 0.86 0.89 0.75
CA ALA A 25 0.77 1.38 -0.62
C ALA A 25 0.07 0.39 -1.56
N ARG A 26 0.39 -0.91 -1.46
CA ARG A 26 -0.24 -1.97 -2.26
C ARG A 26 -1.73 -2.09 -1.95
N LEU A 27 -2.10 -2.04 -0.67
CA LEU A 27 -3.50 -2.10 -0.22
C LEU A 27 -4.35 -0.93 -0.73
N ASP A 28 -3.74 0.24 -0.87
CA ASP A 28 -4.41 1.42 -1.44
C ASP A 28 -4.47 1.39 -2.97
N GLY A 29 -3.83 0.40 -3.63
CA GLY A 29 -3.79 0.30 -5.09
C GLY A 29 -2.92 1.37 -5.76
N GLY A 30 -2.12 2.11 -5.01
CA GLY A 30 -1.27 3.19 -5.50
C GLY A 30 0.14 2.73 -5.85
N ALA A 31 0.62 3.11 -7.05
CA ALA A 31 2.02 2.95 -7.39
C ALA A 31 2.88 3.98 -6.65
N VAL A 32 3.80 3.52 -5.81
CA VAL A 32 4.73 4.39 -5.09
C VAL A 32 6.17 4.08 -5.51
N ARG A 33 6.97 5.14 -5.68
CA ARG A 33 8.39 4.99 -6.05
C ARG A 33 9.17 4.31 -4.93
N ARG A 34 9.82 3.19 -5.21
CA ARG A 34 10.61 2.41 -4.24
C ARG A 34 11.63 3.26 -3.47
N ARG A 35 12.25 4.26 -4.12
CA ARG A 35 13.21 5.19 -3.48
C ARG A 35 12.56 6.01 -2.37
N ARG A 36 11.32 6.48 -2.55
CA ARG A 36 10.58 7.22 -1.50
C ARG A 36 10.27 6.35 -0.30
N LEU A 37 9.85 5.10 -0.54
CA LEU A 37 9.61 4.14 0.53
C LEU A 37 10.88 3.85 1.33
N ALA A 38 12.03 3.68 0.65
CA ALA A 38 13.31 3.44 1.31
C ALA A 38 13.75 4.65 2.17
N LEU A 39 13.62 5.87 1.65
CA LEU A 39 13.93 7.10 2.40
C LEU A 39 13.03 7.26 3.62
N ALA A 40 11.72 7.05 3.47
CA ALA A 40 10.76 7.10 4.57
C ALA A 40 11.06 6.04 5.64
N ALA A 41 11.36 4.82 5.23
CA ALA A 41 11.76 3.75 6.15
C ALA A 41 13.06 4.09 6.88
N GLY A 42 14.02 4.73 6.18
CA GLY A 42 15.27 5.24 6.76
C GLY A 42 15.04 6.30 7.83
N LEU A 43 14.08 7.21 7.61
CA LEU A 43 13.68 8.19 8.62
C LEU A 43 13.14 7.51 9.89
N GLY A 44 12.26 6.50 9.74
CA GLY A 44 11.74 5.75 10.86
C GLY A 44 12.81 4.96 11.61
N ALA A 45 13.71 4.30 10.89
CA ALA A 45 14.83 3.56 11.48
C ALA A 45 15.80 4.50 12.20
N GLY A 46 16.10 5.65 11.60
CA GLY A 46 16.92 6.70 12.23
C GLY A 46 16.30 7.21 13.53
N TYR A 47 15.00 7.49 13.51
CA TYR A 47 14.28 7.87 14.73
C TYR A 47 14.37 6.77 15.80
N GLY A 48 14.17 5.50 15.45
CA GLY A 48 14.28 4.36 16.35
C GLY A 48 15.67 4.28 17.02
N VAL A 49 16.74 4.53 16.27
CA VAL A 49 18.11 4.58 16.82
C VAL A 49 18.32 5.81 17.71
N LEU A 50 17.81 6.99 17.31
CA LEU A 50 17.92 8.21 18.11
C LEU A 50 17.30 8.06 19.49
N THR A 51 16.19 7.34 19.64
CA THR A 51 15.54 7.09 20.94
C THR A 51 16.39 6.23 21.89
N LEU A 52 17.39 5.50 21.38
CA LEU A 52 18.29 4.67 22.16
C LEU A 52 19.53 5.43 22.68
N LEU A 53 19.79 6.62 22.14
CA LEU A 53 20.94 7.41 22.55
C LEU A 53 20.74 8.02 23.94
N PRO A 54 21.78 8.01 24.79
CA PRO A 54 21.71 8.62 26.11
C PRO A 54 21.42 10.13 25.98
N GLY A 55 20.47 10.62 26.78
CA GLY A 55 20.03 12.03 26.74
C GLY A 55 18.84 12.32 25.79
N LEU A 56 18.51 11.43 24.86
CA LEU A 56 17.40 11.59 23.90
C LEU A 56 16.17 10.73 24.25
N GLY A 57 16.11 10.14 25.44
CA GLY A 57 14.99 9.30 25.88
C GLY A 57 13.62 9.98 25.84
N ALA A 58 13.58 11.32 25.93
CA ALA A 58 12.34 12.11 25.77
C ALA A 58 11.71 11.95 24.38
N LEU A 59 12.50 11.62 23.34
CA LEU A 59 11.99 11.33 22.01
C LEU A 59 11.17 10.02 21.97
N GLY A 60 11.39 9.10 22.91
CA GLY A 60 10.61 7.87 23.03
C GLY A 60 9.17 8.05 23.50
N HIS A 61 8.74 9.30 23.76
CA HIS A 61 7.36 9.64 24.11
C HIS A 61 6.43 9.34 22.93
N PRO A 62 5.17 8.85 23.16
CA PRO A 62 4.23 8.51 22.09
C PRO A 62 3.96 9.65 21.10
N VAL A 63 4.02 10.90 21.54
CA VAL A 63 3.89 12.08 20.65
C VAL A 63 5.04 12.14 19.65
N GLY A 64 6.29 11.91 20.08
CA GLY A 64 7.45 11.86 19.19
C GLY A 64 7.34 10.75 18.17
N ALA A 65 6.89 9.55 18.60
CA ALA A 65 6.64 8.43 17.71
C ALA A 65 5.55 8.73 16.67
N ALA A 66 4.47 9.40 17.07
CA ALA A 66 3.40 9.83 16.18
C ALA A 66 3.91 10.84 15.13
N LEU A 67 4.70 11.83 15.55
CA LEU A 67 5.30 12.80 14.64
C LEU A 67 6.27 12.15 13.65
N ALA A 68 7.09 11.20 14.10
CA ALA A 68 7.97 10.42 13.23
C ALA A 68 7.18 9.60 12.21
N ALA A 69 6.08 8.95 12.63
CA ALA A 69 5.20 8.20 11.75
C ALA A 69 4.55 9.11 10.68
N VAL A 70 4.07 10.29 11.07
CA VAL A 70 3.53 11.29 10.12
C VAL A 70 4.61 11.74 9.14
N GLY A 71 5.82 12.03 9.62
CA GLY A 71 6.96 12.38 8.77
C GLY A 71 7.29 11.28 7.76
N MET A 72 7.29 10.02 8.20
CA MET A 72 7.48 8.86 7.32
C MET A 72 6.39 8.77 6.25
N LEU A 73 5.12 8.93 6.61
CA LEU A 73 4.00 8.88 5.67
C LEU A 73 4.08 10.00 4.63
N LEU A 74 4.42 11.21 5.05
CA LEU A 74 4.62 12.35 4.16
C LEU A 74 5.81 12.13 3.20
N ALA A 75 6.92 11.60 3.69
CA ALA A 75 8.09 11.29 2.87
C ALA A 75 7.78 10.17 1.85
N ALA A 76 7.05 9.12 2.26
CA ALA A 76 6.70 8.00 1.41
C ALA A 76 5.70 8.39 0.31
N TYR A 77 4.62 9.07 0.70
CA TYR A 77 3.44 9.25 -0.16
C TYR A 77 3.24 10.69 -0.64
N GLY A 78 3.88 11.66 0.01
CA GLY A 78 3.65 13.08 -0.23
C GLY A 78 2.28 13.56 0.28
N PRO A 79 2.00 14.85 0.19
CA PRO A 79 0.67 15.39 0.48
C PRO A 79 -0.30 14.93 -0.61
N SER A 80 -1.30 14.13 -0.24
CA SER A 80 -2.32 13.61 -1.16
C SER A 80 -3.63 13.37 -0.40
N ASP A 81 -4.76 13.44 -1.09
CA ASP A 81 -6.08 13.18 -0.52
C ASP A 81 -6.21 11.78 0.09
N ARG A 82 -5.36 10.84 -0.36
CA ARG A 82 -5.31 9.47 0.13
C ARG A 82 -4.34 9.27 1.32
N LEU A 83 -3.68 10.34 1.79
CA LEU A 83 -2.68 10.22 2.85
C LEU A 83 -3.28 9.67 4.15
N LEU A 84 -4.46 10.14 4.52
CA LEU A 84 -5.16 9.68 5.73
C LEU A 84 -5.51 8.17 5.64
N ARG A 85 -6.00 7.72 4.50
CA ARG A 85 -6.32 6.31 4.26
C ARG A 85 -5.07 5.43 4.31
N ARG A 86 -3.96 5.86 3.69
CA ARG A 86 -2.67 5.16 3.75
C ARG A 86 -2.08 5.16 5.15
N GLY A 87 -2.24 6.25 5.89
CA GLY A 87 -1.85 6.35 7.29
C GLY A 87 -2.64 5.39 8.18
N ALA A 88 -3.95 5.29 8.00
CA ALA A 88 -4.79 4.33 8.71
C ALA A 88 -4.38 2.89 8.38
N LEU A 89 -4.15 2.56 7.11
CA LEU A 89 -3.65 1.24 6.70
C LEU A 89 -2.29 0.94 7.32
N PHE A 90 -1.35 1.89 7.30
CA PHE A 90 -0.05 1.74 7.95
C PHE A 90 -0.19 1.47 9.45
N LEU A 91 -1.08 2.19 10.15
CA LEU A 91 -1.33 1.99 11.57
C LEU A 91 -1.90 0.60 11.85
N VAL A 92 -2.93 0.17 11.11
CA VAL A 92 -3.52 -1.17 11.24
C VAL A 92 -2.49 -2.26 11.01
N LEU A 93 -1.67 -2.13 9.97
CA LEU A 93 -0.59 -3.08 9.68
C LEU A 93 0.47 -3.11 10.77
N SER A 94 0.83 -1.94 11.34
CA SER A 94 1.78 -1.83 12.44
C SER A 94 1.24 -2.49 13.71
N CYS A 95 -0.03 -2.29 14.03
CA CYS A 95 -0.69 -2.96 15.16
C CYS A 95 -0.78 -4.48 14.95
N ALA A 96 -1.12 -4.94 13.75
CA ALA A 96 -1.17 -6.36 13.42
C ALA A 96 0.22 -7.01 13.56
N PHE A 97 1.25 -6.36 13.01
CA PHE A 97 2.63 -6.84 13.13
C PHE A 97 3.10 -6.88 14.58
N GLY A 98 2.85 -5.80 15.36
CA GLY A 98 3.15 -5.76 16.79
C GLY A 98 2.42 -6.84 17.57
N GLY A 99 1.14 -7.07 17.28
CA GLY A 99 0.35 -8.14 17.87
C GLY A 99 0.93 -9.54 17.62
N VAL A 100 1.38 -9.82 16.40
CA VAL A 100 2.05 -11.09 16.08
C VAL A 100 3.35 -11.24 16.89
N LEU A 101 4.14 -10.18 17.03
CA LEU A 101 5.36 -10.23 17.86
C LEU A 101 5.04 -10.53 19.32
N VAL A 102 4.00 -9.93 19.88
CA VAL A 102 3.54 -10.21 21.25
C VAL A 102 3.12 -11.67 21.40
N LEU A 103 2.30 -12.18 20.48
CA LEU A 103 1.85 -13.58 20.49
C LEU A 103 3.03 -14.56 20.43
N VAL A 104 4.00 -14.30 19.57
CA VAL A 104 5.22 -15.14 19.46
C VAL A 104 6.05 -15.09 20.77
N SER A 105 6.14 -13.91 21.39
CA SER A 105 6.83 -13.75 22.69
C SER A 105 6.14 -14.54 23.78
N LEU A 106 4.81 -14.45 23.87
CA LEU A 106 4.01 -15.20 24.85
C LEU A 106 4.11 -16.72 24.65
N ALA A 107 4.03 -17.19 23.39
CA ALA A 107 4.16 -18.60 23.06
C ALA A 107 5.53 -19.20 23.45
N ARG A 108 6.56 -18.36 23.55
CA ARG A 108 7.90 -18.76 24.04
C ARG A 108 8.07 -18.64 25.54
N GLY A 109 7.03 -18.34 26.30
CA GLY A 109 7.09 -18.21 27.77
C GLY A 109 7.82 -16.92 28.21
N SER A 110 8.06 -15.98 27.31
CA SER A 110 8.66 -14.70 27.67
C SER A 110 7.56 -13.77 28.18
N SER A 111 7.67 -13.32 29.43
CA SER A 111 6.77 -12.26 29.92
C SER A 111 6.95 -11.02 29.06
N ALA A 112 5.85 -10.44 28.58
CA ALA A 112 5.83 -9.12 27.98
C ALA A 112 6.12 -8.07 29.07
N GLY A 113 7.36 -8.08 29.57
CA GLY A 113 7.81 -7.17 30.61
C GLY A 113 8.09 -5.77 30.06
N ALA A 114 8.19 -4.82 30.95
CA ALA A 114 8.36 -3.38 30.73
C ALA A 114 9.58 -2.94 29.89
N GLY A 115 10.29 -3.85 29.26
CA GLY A 115 11.45 -3.60 28.38
C GLY A 115 11.14 -3.44 26.91
N GLY A 116 9.87 -3.30 26.54
CA GLY A 116 9.44 -3.10 25.14
C GLY A 116 9.17 -4.41 24.40
N LEU A 117 8.38 -4.32 23.34
CA LEU A 117 7.92 -5.39 22.45
C LEU A 117 9.08 -6.22 21.85
N LEU A 118 10.30 -5.73 21.92
CA LEU A 118 11.54 -6.29 21.38
C LEU A 118 12.53 -6.64 22.49
N GLY A 119 12.03 -7.19 23.61
CA GLY A 119 12.89 -7.65 24.72
C GLY A 119 13.93 -8.68 24.28
N PRO A 120 14.97 -8.93 25.09
CA PRO A 120 16.10 -9.80 24.74
C PRO A 120 15.74 -11.27 24.47
N SER A 121 14.47 -11.65 24.65
CA SER A 121 13.97 -13.01 24.41
C SER A 121 13.80 -13.35 22.93
N LEU A 122 13.59 -12.35 22.07
CA LEU A 122 13.60 -12.51 20.61
C LEU A 122 14.94 -11.98 20.10
N GLY A 123 15.92 -12.84 19.92
CA GLY A 123 17.15 -12.45 19.26
C GLY A 123 16.86 -11.87 17.87
N MET A 124 17.78 -11.06 17.33
CA MET A 124 17.69 -10.42 16.00
C MET A 124 17.15 -11.36 14.92
N ARG A 125 17.59 -12.61 14.90
CA ARG A 125 17.12 -13.65 13.96
C ARG A 125 15.63 -13.94 14.12
N GLY A 126 15.13 -14.02 15.36
CA GLY A 126 13.71 -14.26 15.62
C GLY A 126 12.81 -13.13 15.13
N ILE A 127 13.24 -11.88 15.31
CA ILE A 127 12.52 -10.70 14.85
C ILE A 127 12.50 -10.64 13.32
N LEU A 128 13.63 -10.91 12.66
CA LEU A 128 13.71 -10.96 11.19
C LEU A 128 12.84 -12.07 10.61
N ILE A 129 12.85 -13.26 11.19
CA ILE A 129 12.01 -14.38 10.75
C ILE A 129 10.52 -14.01 10.93
N THR A 130 10.14 -13.43 12.07
CA THR A 130 8.75 -13.03 12.33
C THR A 130 8.33 -11.92 11.38
N ALA A 131 9.19 -10.95 11.08
CA ALA A 131 8.94 -9.90 10.11
C ALA A 131 8.76 -10.48 8.69
N ALA A 132 9.63 -11.38 8.27
CA ALA A 132 9.55 -12.04 6.96
C ALA A 132 8.29 -12.91 6.83
N LEU A 133 7.94 -13.68 7.87
CA LEU A 133 6.72 -14.50 7.89
C LEU A 133 5.45 -13.63 7.87
N SER A 134 5.41 -12.56 8.67
CA SER A 134 4.28 -11.63 8.70
C SER A 134 4.10 -10.92 7.34
N TYR A 135 5.21 -10.48 6.73
CA TYR A 135 5.18 -9.91 5.39
C TYR A 135 4.75 -10.93 4.34
N GLY A 136 5.28 -12.15 4.39
CA GLY A 136 4.93 -13.23 3.49
C GLY A 136 3.45 -13.62 3.61
N ALA A 137 2.95 -13.84 4.81
CA ALA A 137 1.55 -14.15 5.07
C ALA A 137 0.63 -13.02 4.59
N LEU A 138 0.96 -11.77 4.90
CA LEU A 138 0.20 -10.61 4.49
C LEU A 138 0.20 -10.46 2.96
N SER A 139 1.36 -10.64 2.33
CA SER A 139 1.50 -10.55 0.88
C SER A 139 0.77 -11.68 0.14
N LEU A 140 0.70 -12.89 0.71
CA LEU A 140 -0.06 -14.01 0.17
C LEU A 140 -1.58 -13.79 0.30
N VAL A 141 -2.05 -13.36 1.48
CA VAL A 141 -3.47 -13.09 1.72
C VAL A 141 -3.95 -11.94 0.85
N LEU A 142 -3.19 -10.85 0.80
CA LEU A 142 -3.53 -9.67 0.02
C LEU A 142 -3.32 -9.89 -1.48
N GLY A 143 -2.25 -10.59 -1.87
CA GLY A 143 -1.99 -10.93 -3.27
C GLY A 143 -3.11 -11.75 -3.88
N ARG A 144 -3.70 -12.68 -3.11
CA ARG A 144 -4.87 -13.45 -3.55
C ARG A 144 -6.13 -12.61 -3.67
N GLN A 145 -6.34 -11.65 -2.78
CA GLN A 145 -7.49 -10.75 -2.85
C GLN A 145 -7.37 -9.76 -4.02
N PHE A 146 -6.18 -9.17 -4.21
CA PHE A 146 -5.94 -8.26 -5.34
C PHE A 146 -5.91 -8.96 -6.69
N SER A 147 -5.41 -10.22 -6.76
CA SER A 147 -5.50 -11.02 -7.99
C SER A 147 -6.95 -11.33 -8.37
N LYS A 148 -7.84 -11.53 -7.40
CA LYS A 148 -9.28 -11.69 -7.67
C LYS A 148 -9.92 -10.38 -8.14
N THR A 149 -9.61 -9.26 -7.51
CA THR A 149 -10.15 -7.94 -7.92
C THR A 149 -9.59 -7.49 -9.27
N GLN A 150 -8.33 -7.82 -9.60
CA GLN A 150 -7.79 -7.60 -10.95
C GLN A 150 -8.33 -8.60 -11.99
N ALA A 151 -8.69 -9.80 -11.57
CA ALA A 151 -9.33 -10.78 -12.44
C ALA A 151 -10.81 -10.43 -12.68
N GLU A 152 -11.46 -9.73 -11.74
CA GLU A 152 -12.79 -9.15 -11.92
C GLU A 152 -12.77 -7.84 -12.74
N GLY A 153 -11.64 -7.11 -12.77
CA GLY A 153 -11.32 -6.06 -13.73
C GLY A 153 -10.71 -6.61 -15.02
N GLY A 154 -11.04 -7.85 -15.37
CA GLY A 154 -10.47 -8.56 -16.50
C GLY A 154 -10.98 -8.07 -17.84
N LEU A 155 -10.26 -8.45 -18.90
CA LEU A 155 -10.72 -8.29 -20.27
C LEU A 155 -11.96 -9.17 -20.49
N CYS A 156 -13.06 -8.56 -20.87
CA CYS A 156 -14.26 -9.29 -21.26
C CYS A 156 -14.51 -9.14 -22.77
N PRO A 157 -14.99 -10.19 -23.45
CA PRO A 157 -15.44 -10.04 -24.81
C PRO A 157 -16.71 -9.18 -24.84
N LEU A 158 -16.62 -8.03 -25.48
CA LEU A 158 -17.73 -7.08 -25.62
C LEU A 158 -18.19 -7.08 -27.08
N THR A 159 -19.49 -7.21 -27.26
CA THR A 159 -20.12 -7.08 -28.59
C THR A 159 -21.01 -5.83 -28.57
N LEU A 160 -20.67 -4.85 -29.36
CA LEU A 160 -21.46 -3.63 -29.55
C LEU A 160 -22.24 -3.73 -30.87
N THR A 161 -23.52 -3.47 -30.83
CA THR A 161 -24.39 -3.52 -32.03
C THR A 161 -25.11 -2.21 -32.17
N LYS A 162 -25.08 -1.62 -33.37
CA LYS A 162 -25.84 -0.44 -33.75
C LYS A 162 -26.47 -0.68 -35.10
N GLY A 163 -27.78 -0.87 -35.13
CA GLY A 163 -28.49 -1.30 -36.37
C GLY A 163 -27.99 -2.67 -36.82
N GLU A 164 -27.58 -2.77 -38.08
CA GLU A 164 -27.01 -4.01 -38.64
C GLU A 164 -25.50 -4.18 -38.41
N LYS A 165 -24.83 -3.14 -37.87
CA LYS A 165 -23.39 -3.18 -37.62
C LYS A 165 -23.07 -3.76 -36.27
N THR A 166 -22.13 -4.71 -36.23
CA THR A 166 -21.65 -5.38 -35.00
C THR A 166 -20.15 -5.25 -34.91
N LEU A 167 -19.66 -4.77 -33.79
CA LEU A 167 -18.24 -4.70 -33.45
C LEU A 167 -17.94 -5.60 -32.26
N ARG A 168 -17.04 -6.55 -32.42
CA ARG A 168 -16.54 -7.43 -31.35
C ARG A 168 -15.16 -6.96 -30.92
N LEU A 169 -14.97 -6.75 -29.63
CA LEU A 169 -13.70 -6.31 -29.05
C LEU A 169 -13.52 -6.87 -27.64
N LEU A 170 -12.29 -6.83 -27.19
CA LEU A 170 -11.94 -7.11 -25.81
C LEU A 170 -11.98 -5.77 -25.04
N ALA A 171 -12.90 -5.67 -24.08
CA ALA A 171 -13.04 -4.50 -23.21
C ALA A 171 -12.42 -4.77 -21.85
N LEU A 172 -11.80 -3.74 -21.28
CA LEU A 172 -11.35 -3.75 -19.90
C LEU A 172 -12.51 -3.28 -19.01
N ILE A 173 -12.86 -4.10 -18.01
CA ILE A 173 -13.80 -3.70 -16.98
C ILE A 173 -13.06 -2.78 -16.01
N ASP A 174 -13.31 -1.48 -16.10
CA ASP A 174 -12.77 -0.50 -15.17
C ASP A 174 -13.73 -0.30 -14.00
N THR A 175 -13.43 -0.95 -12.88
CA THR A 175 -14.21 -0.84 -11.64
C THR A 175 -14.12 0.55 -11.00
N GLY A 176 -13.17 1.37 -11.42
CA GLY A 176 -13.02 2.78 -11.00
C GLY A 176 -13.79 3.76 -11.88
N ASN A 177 -14.44 3.31 -12.95
CA ASN A 177 -15.18 4.18 -13.85
C ASN A 177 -16.47 4.69 -13.20
N THR A 178 -16.55 5.99 -12.96
CA THR A 178 -17.70 6.68 -12.39
C THR A 178 -18.55 7.39 -13.46
N LEU A 179 -18.16 7.27 -14.74
CA LEU A 179 -18.89 7.91 -15.83
C LEU A 179 -20.29 7.29 -15.98
N ARG A 180 -21.28 8.15 -16.02
CA ARG A 180 -22.67 7.80 -16.19
C ARG A 180 -23.28 8.65 -17.32
N ASP A 181 -24.21 8.07 -18.05
CA ASP A 181 -25.02 8.83 -18.99
C ASP A 181 -25.86 9.85 -18.21
N PRO A 182 -25.78 11.16 -18.52
CA PRO A 182 -26.52 12.19 -17.79
C PRO A 182 -28.04 12.10 -17.96
N LEU A 183 -28.53 11.40 -18.98
CA LEU A 183 -29.96 11.26 -19.25
C LEU A 183 -30.56 10.01 -18.63
N THR A 184 -29.86 8.89 -18.72
CA THR A 184 -30.37 7.58 -18.25
C THR A 184 -29.78 7.15 -16.91
N GLY A 185 -28.64 7.72 -16.48
CA GLY A 185 -27.90 7.31 -15.29
C GLY A 185 -27.15 5.98 -15.45
N GLU A 186 -27.18 5.37 -16.65
CA GLU A 186 -26.51 4.11 -16.93
C GLU A 186 -25.00 4.26 -17.06
N GLY A 187 -24.26 3.16 -16.85
CA GLY A 187 -22.80 3.13 -17.05
C GLY A 187 -22.47 3.29 -18.54
N VAL A 188 -21.43 4.06 -18.84
CA VAL A 188 -20.99 4.30 -20.23
C VAL A 188 -19.76 3.45 -20.59
N VAL A 189 -19.69 3.05 -21.84
CA VAL A 189 -18.53 2.39 -22.43
C VAL A 189 -17.69 3.43 -23.15
N VAL A 190 -16.40 3.54 -22.78
CA VAL A 190 -15.45 4.42 -23.45
C VAL A 190 -14.80 3.66 -24.61
N LEU A 191 -14.94 4.15 -25.81
CA LEU A 191 -14.40 3.53 -27.02
C LEU A 191 -13.45 4.48 -27.72
N ASP A 192 -12.35 3.95 -28.26
CA ASP A 192 -11.43 4.72 -29.09
C ASP A 192 -12.11 5.18 -30.40
N CYS A 193 -11.87 6.44 -30.80
CA CYS A 193 -12.49 7.05 -31.96
C CYS A 193 -12.27 6.27 -33.27
N GLY A 194 -11.07 5.68 -33.45
CA GLY A 194 -10.78 4.86 -34.62
C GLY A 194 -11.66 3.61 -34.72
N ARG A 195 -11.98 3.00 -33.59
CA ARG A 195 -12.87 1.83 -33.49
C ARG A 195 -14.34 2.21 -33.47
N ALA A 196 -14.67 3.39 -32.92
CA ALA A 196 -16.02 3.92 -32.94
C ALA A 196 -16.53 4.20 -34.36
N GLY A 197 -15.65 4.64 -35.26
CA GLY A 197 -15.97 4.85 -36.66
C GLY A 197 -16.47 3.61 -37.41
N ALA A 198 -16.16 2.41 -36.94
CA ALA A 198 -16.70 1.16 -37.50
C ALA A 198 -18.20 0.98 -37.21
N LEU A 199 -18.67 1.47 -36.05
CA LEU A 199 -20.09 1.44 -35.66
C LEU A 199 -20.84 2.69 -36.11
N VAL A 200 -20.16 3.84 -36.01
CA VAL A 200 -20.71 5.17 -36.28
C VAL A 200 -19.81 5.87 -37.28
N PRO A 201 -20.03 5.70 -38.60
CA PRO A 201 -19.17 6.28 -39.64
C PRO A 201 -19.05 7.81 -39.57
N GLU A 202 -20.06 8.46 -39.02
CA GLU A 202 -20.09 9.92 -38.82
C GLU A 202 -18.99 10.42 -37.87
N LEU A 203 -18.49 9.53 -37.02
CA LEU A 203 -17.37 9.82 -36.10
C LEU A 203 -16.00 9.52 -36.72
N ALA A 204 -15.97 8.88 -37.88
CA ALA A 204 -14.72 8.58 -38.56
C ALA A 204 -14.14 9.90 -39.13
N GLY A 205 -13.03 10.36 -38.56
CA GLY A 205 -12.37 11.59 -39.00
C GLY A 205 -12.65 12.83 -38.16
N VAL A 206 -13.44 12.72 -37.09
CA VAL A 206 -13.62 13.82 -36.14
C VAL A 206 -12.37 13.88 -35.23
N PRO A 207 -11.62 15.00 -35.21
CA PRO A 207 -10.45 15.12 -34.36
C PRO A 207 -10.87 15.07 -32.89
N ALA A 208 -10.08 14.38 -32.03
CA ALA A 208 -10.34 14.20 -30.62
C ALA A 208 -10.59 15.51 -29.83
N GLN A 209 -10.08 16.63 -30.34
CA GLN A 209 -10.29 17.97 -29.79
C GLN A 209 -11.73 18.49 -29.92
N ALA A 210 -12.56 17.95 -30.81
CA ALA A 210 -13.94 18.34 -30.95
C ALA A 210 -14.87 17.94 -29.82
N PHE A 211 -14.41 17.05 -28.93
CA PHE A 211 -15.16 16.56 -27.78
C PHE A 211 -14.79 17.25 -26.45
N GLN A 212 -13.93 18.26 -26.46
CA GLN A 212 -13.48 18.99 -25.27
C GLN A 212 -14.33 20.26 -24.98
N ARG A 213 -15.56 20.32 -25.38
CA ARG A 213 -16.47 21.43 -25.03
C ARG A 213 -17.61 20.94 -24.18
#